data_c247eda055e4d8766604609535bf5a8a
#
_entry.id   c247eda055e4d8766604609535bf5a8a
#
_cell.length_a   1.000
_cell.length_b   1.000
_cell.length_c   1.000
_cell.angle_alpha   90.00
_cell.angle_beta   90.00
_cell.angle_gamma   90.00
#
_symmetry.space_group_name_H-M   'P 1'
#
loop_
_entity.id
_entity.type
_entity.pdbx_description
1 polymer ?
#
loop_
_entity_poly.entity_id
_entity_poly.type
_entity_poly.pdbx_seq_one_letter_code
_entity_poly.pdbx_strand_id
1 'polypeptide(L)'
;MFWKVKNNFGFTLLELLVAVGILALLMAILYQTFAAMINVTEKVEEETEIYRMARLGLAIMTEELRSTYWSQDRANTLFIGRDEEQLGQPADSLTFTALSRHRYGEGSEGPELATLRYFLETASFESASSGEEEPRLTLIHEEETNPLSLSVDSLQQSELGEMVWGLNLRYLDKKTWVDSWDAGEQKRLPKAVEIRLTFKDRRGQEYEFFTLTDIPITASG
;
A
#
# COMPACT_ATOMS: atom_id res chain seq x y z
N MET A 1 48.00 74.02 -9.92
CA MET A 1 47.52 73.37 -8.69
C MET A 1 45.98 73.18 -8.86
N PHE A 2 45.53 72.02 -9.36
CA PHE A 2 44.12 71.80 -9.63
C PHE A 2 43.47 71.06 -8.46
N TRP A 3 42.51 71.69 -7.84
CA TRP A 3 41.78 71.18 -6.70
C TRP A 3 40.63 70.30 -7.30
N LYS A 4 40.73 68.99 -7.06
CA LYS A 4 39.73 67.98 -7.45
C LYS A 4 38.56 68.02 -6.47
N VAL A 5 37.46 68.66 -6.83
CA VAL A 5 36.21 68.65 -6.07
C VAL A 5 35.72 67.25 -5.99
N LYS A 6 35.73 66.64 -4.82
CA LYS A 6 35.18 65.32 -4.52
C LYS A 6 33.68 65.51 -4.29
N ASN A 7 32.87 65.17 -5.30
CA ASN A 7 31.43 65.16 -5.15
C ASN A 7 31.06 63.98 -4.22
N ASN A 8 30.76 64.26 -3.00
CA ASN A 8 30.15 63.33 -2.06
C ASN A 8 28.64 63.33 -2.32
N PHE A 9 28.15 62.41 -3.18
CA PHE A 9 26.73 62.15 -3.30
C PHE A 9 26.31 61.40 -2.04
N GLY A 10 25.57 62.04 -1.12
CA GLY A 10 24.91 61.41 0.01
C GLY A 10 23.66 60.66 -0.49
N PHE A 11 23.44 59.48 0.07
CA PHE A 11 22.20 58.73 -0.16
C PHE A 11 20.99 59.52 0.35
N THR A 12 19.95 59.61 -0.45
CA THR A 12 18.69 60.26 -0.02
C THR A 12 17.85 59.28 0.78
N LEU A 13 17.08 59.78 1.74
CA LEU A 13 16.16 58.99 2.53
C LEU A 13 15.13 58.27 1.66
N LEU A 14 14.72 58.91 0.54
CA LEU A 14 13.81 58.32 -0.46
C LEU A 14 14.43 57.11 -1.14
N GLU A 15 15.71 57.17 -1.53
CA GLU A 15 16.43 56.10 -2.20
C GLU A 15 16.59 54.88 -1.29
N LEU A 16 16.86 55.10 -0.01
CA LEU A 16 16.89 54.03 1.00
C LEU A 16 15.49 53.35 1.13
N LEU A 17 14.44 54.16 1.19
CA LEU A 17 13.08 53.66 1.35
C LEU A 17 12.63 52.83 0.13
N VAL A 18 12.95 53.29 -1.08
CA VAL A 18 12.69 52.55 -2.32
C VAL A 18 13.49 51.22 -2.37
N ALA A 19 14.79 51.29 -1.99
CA ALA A 19 15.62 50.07 -1.96
C ALA A 19 15.10 49.01 -0.99
N VAL A 20 14.70 49.44 0.24
CA VAL A 20 14.09 48.53 1.23
C VAL A 20 12.76 48.00 0.75
N GLY A 21 11.93 48.82 0.07
CA GLY A 21 10.65 48.39 -0.53
C GLY A 21 10.85 47.32 -1.60
N ILE A 22 11.82 47.51 -2.49
CA ILE A 22 12.15 46.51 -3.53
C ILE A 22 12.70 45.24 -2.88
N LEU A 23 13.57 45.35 -1.87
CA LEU A 23 14.10 44.19 -1.16
C LEU A 23 13.00 43.41 -0.48
N ALA A 24 12.06 44.07 0.20
CA ALA A 24 10.92 43.44 0.83
C ALA A 24 10.02 42.67 -0.20
N LEU A 25 9.78 43.28 -1.37
CA LEU A 25 9.04 42.65 -2.45
C LEU A 25 9.76 41.41 -2.96
N LEU A 26 11.07 41.48 -3.18
CA LEU A 26 11.86 40.33 -3.64
C LEU A 26 11.83 39.18 -2.61
N MET A 27 11.96 39.51 -1.33
CA MET A 27 11.87 38.52 -0.25
C MET A 27 10.51 37.87 -0.19
N ALA A 28 9.41 38.61 -0.39
CA ALA A 28 8.08 38.07 -0.42
C ALA A 28 7.87 37.07 -1.59
N ILE A 29 8.39 37.39 -2.79
CA ILE A 29 8.32 36.51 -3.95
C ILE A 29 9.15 35.22 -3.70
N LEU A 30 10.35 35.35 -3.15
CA LEU A 30 11.22 34.21 -2.82
C LEU A 30 10.55 33.30 -1.80
N TYR A 31 9.95 33.88 -0.75
CA TYR A 31 9.24 33.11 0.27
C TYR A 31 8.04 32.34 -0.32
N GLN A 32 7.23 32.98 -1.15
CA GLN A 32 6.10 32.31 -1.82
C GLN A 32 6.55 31.16 -2.73
N THR A 33 7.64 31.38 -3.49
CA THR A 33 8.20 30.35 -4.36
C THR A 33 8.72 29.16 -3.54
N PHE A 34 9.41 29.42 -2.43
CA PHE A 34 9.91 28.38 -1.54
C PHE A 34 8.79 27.59 -0.89
N ALA A 35 7.76 28.26 -0.37
CA ALA A 35 6.59 27.60 0.22
C ALA A 35 5.83 26.73 -0.81
N ALA A 36 5.69 27.22 -2.04
CA ALA A 36 5.09 26.44 -3.13
C ALA A 36 5.91 25.18 -3.47
N MET A 37 7.23 25.28 -3.46
CA MET A 37 8.13 24.15 -3.74
C MET A 37 8.03 23.06 -2.68
N ILE A 38 7.96 23.40 -1.38
CA ILE A 38 7.79 22.42 -0.30
C ILE A 38 6.49 21.63 -0.49
N ASN A 39 5.37 22.31 -0.72
CA ASN A 39 4.08 21.65 -0.90
C ASN A 39 4.05 20.69 -2.11
N VAL A 40 4.76 21.03 -3.19
CA VAL A 40 4.88 20.15 -4.37
C VAL A 40 5.74 18.93 -4.06
N THR A 41 6.84 19.12 -3.34
CA THR A 41 7.74 18.00 -2.99
C THR A 41 7.03 16.98 -2.10
N GLU A 42 6.35 17.42 -1.04
CA GLU A 42 5.58 16.54 -0.16
C GLU A 42 4.51 15.74 -0.92
N LYS A 43 3.81 16.40 -1.85
CA LYS A 43 2.81 15.71 -2.68
C LYS A 43 3.44 14.62 -3.55
N VAL A 44 4.54 14.92 -4.22
CA VAL A 44 5.23 13.96 -5.10
C VAL A 44 5.80 12.78 -4.31
N GLU A 45 6.31 13.03 -3.11
CA GLU A 45 6.81 11.97 -2.22
C GLU A 45 5.67 11.04 -1.78
N GLU A 46 4.54 11.59 -1.36
CA GLU A 46 3.36 10.81 -0.94
C GLU A 46 2.79 9.98 -2.11
N GLU A 47 2.61 10.58 -3.28
CA GLU A 47 2.17 9.86 -4.48
C GLU A 47 3.15 8.73 -4.85
N THR A 48 4.46 9.00 -4.82
CA THR A 48 5.48 8.01 -5.14
C THR A 48 5.43 6.82 -4.17
N GLU A 49 5.22 7.09 -2.89
CA GLU A 49 5.10 6.06 -1.86
C GLU A 49 3.84 5.20 -2.07
N ILE A 50 2.69 5.82 -2.37
CA ILE A 50 1.45 5.11 -2.73
C ILE A 50 1.69 4.16 -3.91
N TYR A 51 2.31 4.66 -5.00
CA TYR A 51 2.62 3.83 -6.17
C TYR A 51 3.57 2.68 -5.84
N ARG A 52 4.56 2.92 -4.97
CA ARG A 52 5.51 1.90 -4.52
C ARG A 52 4.81 0.81 -3.72
N MET A 53 3.99 1.18 -2.74
CA MET A 53 3.24 0.25 -1.89
C MET A 53 2.25 -0.57 -2.71
N ALA A 54 1.47 0.07 -3.58
CA ALA A 54 0.51 -0.60 -4.44
C ALA A 54 1.18 -1.66 -5.33
N ARG A 55 2.28 -1.28 -5.99
CA ARG A 55 3.02 -2.19 -6.86
C ARG A 55 3.62 -3.36 -6.08
N LEU A 56 4.18 -3.10 -4.90
CA LEU A 56 4.77 -4.15 -4.06
C LEU A 56 3.68 -5.11 -3.55
N GLY A 57 2.59 -4.59 -2.99
CA GLY A 57 1.47 -5.41 -2.49
C GLY A 57 0.87 -6.28 -3.59
N LEU A 58 0.53 -5.69 -4.74
CA LEU A 58 -0.01 -6.43 -5.88
C LEU A 58 0.96 -7.48 -6.43
N ALA A 59 2.27 -7.17 -6.47
CA ALA A 59 3.28 -8.12 -6.94
C ALA A 59 3.40 -9.33 -6.00
N ILE A 60 3.44 -9.10 -4.68
CA ILE A 60 3.51 -10.18 -3.67
C ILE A 60 2.26 -11.05 -3.76
N MET A 61 1.07 -10.44 -3.69
CA MET A 61 -0.20 -11.17 -3.78
C MET A 61 -0.29 -12.01 -5.08
N THR A 62 0.11 -11.42 -6.21
CA THR A 62 0.08 -12.11 -7.51
C THR A 62 1.01 -13.32 -7.53
N GLU A 63 2.22 -13.17 -7.00
CA GLU A 63 3.21 -14.24 -7.02
C GLU A 63 2.81 -15.38 -6.07
N GLU A 64 2.27 -15.05 -4.89
CA GLU A 64 1.80 -16.05 -3.95
C GLU A 64 0.54 -16.77 -4.44
N LEU A 65 -0.40 -16.06 -5.06
CA LEU A 65 -1.56 -16.68 -5.70
C LEU A 65 -1.17 -17.64 -6.83
N ARG A 66 -0.09 -17.36 -7.56
CA ARG A 66 0.44 -18.29 -8.57
C ARG A 66 1.08 -19.54 -7.97
N SER A 67 1.46 -19.50 -6.70
CA SER A 67 1.98 -20.66 -5.96
C SER A 67 0.89 -21.40 -5.18
N THR A 68 -0.39 -21.04 -5.37
CA THR A 68 -1.53 -21.69 -4.70
C THR A 68 -1.51 -23.19 -4.91
N TYR A 69 -1.68 -23.91 -3.82
CA TYR A 69 -1.86 -25.34 -3.80
C TYR A 69 -3.17 -25.71 -3.11
N TRP A 70 -4.03 -26.42 -3.81
CA TRP A 70 -5.29 -26.93 -3.26
C TRP A 70 -5.55 -28.34 -3.78
N SER A 71 -6.04 -29.21 -2.90
CA SER A 71 -6.41 -30.59 -3.23
C SER A 71 -7.68 -30.96 -2.49
N GLN A 72 -8.62 -31.59 -3.21
CA GLN A 72 -9.87 -32.06 -2.62
C GLN A 72 -9.63 -33.17 -1.59
N ASP A 73 -8.58 -33.95 -1.75
CA ASP A 73 -8.26 -35.10 -0.89
C ASP A 73 -7.46 -34.70 0.36
N ARG A 74 -7.00 -33.45 0.45
CA ARG A 74 -6.24 -32.94 1.61
C ARG A 74 -7.07 -31.93 2.39
N ALA A 75 -7.51 -32.32 3.58
CA ALA A 75 -8.38 -31.52 4.45
C ALA A 75 -7.73 -30.20 4.94
N ASN A 76 -6.41 -30.09 4.87
CA ASN A 76 -5.64 -28.93 5.33
C ASN A 76 -5.21 -27.98 4.21
N THR A 77 -5.82 -28.05 3.02
CA THR A 77 -5.62 -27.09 1.97
C THR A 77 -6.83 -26.19 1.81
N LEU A 78 -6.61 -24.87 1.84
CA LEU A 78 -7.66 -23.86 1.85
C LEU A 78 -7.56 -22.96 0.61
N PHE A 79 -8.69 -22.46 0.17
CA PHE A 79 -8.81 -21.27 -0.67
C PHE A 79 -10.18 -20.66 -0.42
N ILE A 80 -10.20 -19.61 0.41
CA ILE A 80 -11.43 -18.98 0.89
C ILE A 80 -11.28 -17.47 0.72
N GLY A 81 -12.11 -16.90 -0.12
CA GLY A 81 -12.25 -15.45 -0.31
C GLY A 81 -13.60 -14.98 0.21
N ARG A 82 -13.61 -13.94 1.01
CA ARG A 82 -14.82 -13.37 1.60
C ARG A 82 -14.99 -11.95 1.14
N ASP A 83 -16.20 -11.61 0.78
CA ASP A 83 -16.66 -10.26 0.51
C ASP A 83 -17.03 -9.62 1.85
N GLU A 84 -16.24 -8.67 2.28
CA GLU A 84 -16.36 -7.99 3.58
C GLU A 84 -16.26 -6.48 3.39
N GLU A 85 -16.87 -5.73 4.29
CA GLU A 85 -16.86 -4.27 4.27
C GLU A 85 -16.40 -3.71 5.62
N GLN A 86 -15.57 -2.67 5.61
CA GLN A 86 -15.10 -1.98 6.79
C GLN A 86 -15.04 -0.48 6.53
N LEU A 87 -15.55 0.33 7.45
CA LEU A 87 -15.63 1.79 7.32
C LEU A 87 -16.33 2.28 6.04
N GLY A 88 -17.28 1.49 5.52
CA GLY A 88 -17.99 1.80 4.28
C GLY A 88 -17.17 1.58 3.00
N GLN A 89 -16.09 0.80 3.09
CA GLN A 89 -15.21 0.45 1.98
C GLN A 89 -15.06 -1.06 1.86
N PRO A 90 -14.80 -1.58 0.65
CA PRO A 90 -14.47 -2.99 0.47
C PRO A 90 -13.25 -3.37 1.32
N ALA A 91 -13.39 -4.40 2.13
CA ALA A 91 -12.35 -4.89 3.03
C ALA A 91 -12.28 -6.42 2.98
N ASP A 92 -12.24 -6.94 1.76
CA ASP A 92 -12.26 -8.37 1.52
C ASP A 92 -11.10 -9.08 2.19
N SER A 93 -11.32 -10.34 2.53
CA SER A 93 -10.27 -11.21 3.05
C SER A 93 -10.06 -12.43 2.17
N LEU A 94 -8.80 -12.87 2.08
CA LEU A 94 -8.41 -14.05 1.31
C LEU A 94 -7.49 -14.92 2.14
N THR A 95 -7.86 -16.18 2.32
CA THR A 95 -7.05 -17.21 2.97
C THR A 95 -6.84 -18.37 2.01
N PHE A 96 -5.59 -18.74 1.76
CA PHE A 96 -5.28 -19.84 0.86
C PHE A 96 -3.99 -20.54 1.25
N THR A 97 -3.84 -21.78 0.80
CA THR A 97 -2.61 -22.55 0.99
C THR A 97 -1.72 -22.36 -0.24
N ALA A 98 -0.45 -22.09 -0.02
CA ALA A 98 0.56 -21.91 -1.06
C ALA A 98 1.89 -22.54 -0.65
N LEU A 99 2.81 -22.60 -1.60
CA LEU A 99 4.20 -22.96 -1.31
C LEU A 99 4.89 -21.81 -0.59
N SER A 100 5.35 -22.06 0.65
CA SER A 100 6.09 -21.06 1.44
C SER A 100 7.39 -20.66 0.74
N ARG A 101 7.68 -19.37 0.78
CA ARG A 101 8.96 -18.80 0.31
C ARG A 101 10.05 -18.89 1.37
N HIS A 102 9.67 -18.94 2.63
CA HIS A 102 10.61 -19.01 3.73
C HIS A 102 10.94 -20.48 4.05
N ARG A 103 12.23 -20.79 4.02
CA ARG A 103 12.72 -22.07 4.54
C ARG A 103 12.90 -21.93 6.03
N TYR A 104 12.01 -22.50 6.81
CA TYR A 104 12.12 -22.57 8.25
C TYR A 104 12.81 -23.89 8.64
N GLY A 105 14.03 -23.78 9.18
CA GLY A 105 14.76 -24.86 9.82
C GLY A 105 15.90 -25.45 9.00
N GLU A 106 17.03 -25.66 9.69
CA GLU A 106 18.15 -26.47 9.18
C GLU A 106 17.68 -27.92 9.05
N GLY A 107 17.46 -28.39 7.82
CA GLY A 107 17.12 -29.79 7.52
C GLY A 107 15.79 -30.01 6.80
N SER A 108 15.01 -28.99 6.47
CA SER A 108 13.82 -29.17 5.65
C SER A 108 14.20 -29.36 4.17
N GLU A 109 14.05 -30.58 3.68
CA GLU A 109 14.22 -30.92 2.28
C GLU A 109 12.89 -30.74 1.53
N GLY A 110 12.70 -29.58 0.90
CA GLY A 110 11.58 -29.32 0.00
C GLY A 110 10.77 -28.07 0.31
N PRO A 111 9.84 -27.67 -0.57
CA PRO A 111 8.93 -26.58 -0.32
C PRO A 111 7.89 -27.00 0.73
N GLU A 112 7.73 -26.18 1.77
CA GLU A 112 6.69 -26.37 2.78
C GLU A 112 5.41 -25.66 2.33
N LEU A 113 4.26 -26.24 2.67
CA LEU A 113 2.98 -25.59 2.50
C LEU A 113 2.74 -24.64 3.66
N ALA A 114 2.36 -23.42 3.35
CA ALA A 114 1.93 -22.43 4.32
C ALA A 114 0.49 -22.01 4.05
N THR A 115 -0.21 -21.60 5.09
CA THR A 115 -1.48 -20.88 4.97
C THR A 115 -1.17 -19.40 4.95
N LEU A 116 -1.55 -18.74 3.88
CA LEU A 116 -1.40 -17.29 3.67
C LEU A 116 -2.75 -16.61 3.85
N ARG A 117 -2.75 -15.44 4.48
CA ARG A 117 -3.95 -14.65 4.67
C ARG A 117 -3.68 -13.17 4.37
N TYR A 118 -4.59 -12.58 3.62
CA TYR A 118 -4.64 -11.14 3.32
C TYR A 118 -5.94 -10.56 3.86
N PHE A 119 -5.83 -9.45 4.56
CA PHE A 119 -7.00 -8.72 5.09
C PHE A 119 -6.62 -7.29 5.44
N LEU A 120 -7.62 -6.45 5.67
CA LEU A 120 -7.41 -5.10 6.18
C LEU A 120 -7.63 -5.06 7.70
N GLU A 121 -6.72 -4.41 8.41
CA GLU A 121 -6.82 -4.14 9.84
C GLU A 121 -6.93 -2.63 10.08
N THR A 122 -7.79 -2.25 11.03
CA THR A 122 -7.91 -0.86 11.44
C THR A 122 -6.79 -0.51 12.40
N ALA A 123 -5.95 0.44 12.02
CA ALA A 123 -4.94 1.04 12.88
C ALA A 123 -5.37 2.46 13.27
N SER A 124 -5.17 2.84 14.53
CA SER A 124 -5.37 4.21 15.01
C SER A 124 -4.06 4.97 14.86
N PHE A 125 -4.05 6.04 14.06
CA PHE A 125 -2.91 6.95 13.96
C PHE A 125 -3.28 8.32 14.49
N GLU A 126 -2.44 8.88 15.37
CA GLU A 126 -2.56 10.28 15.75
C GLU A 126 -2.26 11.15 14.52
N SER A 127 -3.27 11.90 14.06
CA SER A 127 -3.06 12.89 13.01
C SER A 127 -2.21 14.04 13.55
N ALA A 128 -1.02 14.23 12.98
CA ALA A 128 -0.10 15.28 13.38
C ALA A 128 -0.66 16.71 13.20
N SER A 129 -1.77 16.88 12.46
CA SER A 129 -2.35 18.17 12.13
C SER A 129 -3.60 18.55 12.92
N SER A 130 -4.39 17.57 13.41
CA SER A 130 -5.65 17.84 14.10
C SER A 130 -5.72 17.28 15.52
N GLY A 131 -4.81 16.39 15.91
CA GLY A 131 -4.88 15.68 17.19
C GLY A 131 -6.07 14.72 17.30
N GLU A 132 -6.80 14.50 16.21
CA GLU A 132 -7.89 13.53 16.13
C GLU A 132 -7.36 12.21 15.56
N GLU A 133 -7.74 11.10 16.18
CA GLU A 133 -7.44 9.76 15.67
C GLU A 133 -8.37 9.48 14.48
N GLU A 134 -7.82 9.47 13.28
CA GLU A 134 -8.55 8.98 12.11
C GLU A 134 -8.29 7.48 11.93
N PRO A 135 -9.34 6.64 11.83
CA PRO A 135 -9.15 5.22 11.55
C PRO A 135 -8.57 5.06 10.15
N ARG A 136 -7.46 4.35 10.06
CA ARG A 136 -6.81 3.97 8.80
C ARG A 136 -6.79 2.48 8.67
N LEU A 137 -6.86 2.01 7.43
CA LEU A 137 -6.74 0.61 7.12
C LEU A 137 -5.31 0.30 6.68
N THR A 138 -4.79 -0.82 7.15
CA THR A 138 -3.48 -1.34 6.81
C THR A 138 -3.66 -2.72 6.17
N LEU A 139 -3.01 -2.97 5.05
CA LEU A 139 -3.01 -4.28 4.41
C LEU A 139 -2.06 -5.21 5.16
N ILE A 140 -2.64 -6.23 5.76
CA ILE A 140 -1.93 -7.24 6.54
C ILE A 140 -1.75 -8.51 5.69
N HIS A 141 -0.56 -9.05 5.75
CA HIS A 141 -0.19 -10.36 5.26
C HIS A 141 0.22 -11.25 6.42
N GLU A 142 -0.44 -12.37 6.57
CA GLU A 142 -0.09 -13.41 7.54
C GLU A 142 0.37 -14.67 6.81
N GLU A 143 1.46 -15.25 7.26
CA GLU A 143 1.97 -16.56 6.82
C GLU A 143 2.04 -17.51 8.01
N GLU A 144 1.31 -18.60 7.96
CA GLU A 144 1.36 -19.68 8.93
C GLU A 144 1.99 -20.92 8.32
N THR A 145 3.23 -21.20 8.72
CA THR A 145 4.01 -22.38 8.29
C THR A 145 3.77 -23.53 9.22
N ASN A 146 3.01 -24.43 9.02
CA ASN A 146 2.65 -25.57 9.87
C ASN A 146 1.34 -25.38 10.64
N PRO A 147 0.20 -25.41 9.94
CA PRO A 147 -1.12 -25.29 10.57
C PRO A 147 -1.46 -26.38 11.58
N LEU A 148 -0.61 -27.40 11.75
CA LEU A 148 -0.75 -28.45 12.77
C LEU A 148 0.07 -28.17 14.04
N SER A 149 0.94 -27.17 14.02
CA SER A 149 1.73 -26.79 15.20
C SER A 149 0.97 -25.73 16.01
N LEU A 150 0.72 -26.01 17.27
CA LEU A 150 0.16 -25.05 18.23
C LEU A 150 1.20 -24.03 18.73
N SER A 151 2.35 -23.92 18.07
CA SER A 151 3.40 -22.98 18.46
C SER A 151 3.15 -21.60 17.83
N VAL A 152 3.13 -20.58 18.67
CA VAL A 152 2.98 -19.15 18.27
C VAL A 152 4.11 -18.70 17.33
N ASP A 153 5.22 -19.41 17.29
CA ASP A 153 6.39 -19.11 16.45
C ASP A 153 6.19 -19.44 14.95
N SER A 154 5.06 -20.06 14.58
CA SER A 154 4.75 -20.40 13.18
C SER A 154 3.96 -19.32 12.42
N LEU A 155 3.45 -18.31 13.13
CA LEU A 155 2.70 -17.21 12.53
C LEU A 155 3.61 -16.00 12.33
N GLN A 156 3.79 -15.60 11.08
CA GLN A 156 4.44 -14.35 10.72
C GLN A 156 3.42 -13.37 10.16
N GLN A 157 3.39 -12.20 10.74
CA GLN A 157 2.56 -11.08 10.28
C GLN A 157 3.45 -9.98 9.74
N SER A 158 3.11 -9.43 8.60
CA SER A 158 3.79 -8.29 7.98
C SER A 158 2.78 -7.29 7.42
N GLU A 159 3.10 -6.03 7.57
CA GLU A 159 2.34 -4.93 6.97
C GLU A 159 2.85 -4.69 5.55
N LEU A 160 1.99 -4.82 4.56
CA LEU A 160 2.34 -4.61 3.15
C LEU A 160 2.06 -3.20 2.65
N GLY A 161 1.23 -2.46 3.34
CA GLY A 161 0.90 -1.08 2.94
C GLY A 161 0.08 -0.36 3.99
N GLU A 162 0.56 0.80 4.36
CA GLU A 162 -0.21 1.81 5.09
C GLU A 162 -1.04 2.65 4.10
N MET A 163 -2.02 3.40 4.59
CA MET A 163 -2.89 4.26 3.76
C MET A 163 -3.76 3.48 2.75
N VAL A 164 -3.95 2.17 2.95
CA VAL A 164 -4.89 1.39 2.16
C VAL A 164 -6.30 1.82 2.59
N TRP A 165 -7.13 2.15 1.62
CA TRP A 165 -8.51 2.58 1.84
C TRP A 165 -9.52 1.47 1.51
N GLY A 166 -9.12 0.52 0.66
CA GLY A 166 -9.97 -0.60 0.30
C GLY A 166 -9.20 -1.75 -0.34
N LEU A 167 -9.66 -2.97 -0.10
CA LEU A 167 -9.26 -4.20 -0.77
C LEU A 167 -10.51 -4.86 -1.32
N ASN A 168 -10.60 -5.02 -2.63
CA ASN A 168 -11.69 -5.74 -3.28
C ASN A 168 -11.15 -6.88 -4.13
N LEU A 169 -11.72 -8.07 -3.95
CA LEU A 169 -11.28 -9.31 -4.58
C LEU A 169 -12.43 -9.94 -5.35
N ARG A 170 -12.18 -10.32 -6.59
CA ARG A 170 -13.17 -11.00 -7.42
C ARG A 170 -12.60 -12.26 -8.02
N TYR A 171 -13.41 -13.29 -8.12
CA TYR A 171 -13.01 -14.63 -8.49
C TYR A 171 -13.69 -15.04 -9.80
N LEU A 172 -12.92 -15.51 -10.78
CA LEU A 172 -13.48 -15.95 -12.07
C LEU A 172 -13.98 -17.38 -11.99
N ASP A 173 -15.31 -17.52 -11.95
CA ASP A 173 -16.01 -18.79 -12.12
C ASP A 173 -16.40 -19.02 -13.58
N LYS A 174 -15.69 -19.91 -14.26
CA LYS A 174 -15.93 -20.25 -15.69
C LYS A 174 -15.85 -19.01 -16.59
N LYS A 175 -16.88 -18.18 -16.63
CA LYS A 175 -17.00 -16.95 -17.43
C LYS A 175 -17.63 -15.79 -16.66
N THR A 176 -17.95 -15.99 -15.36
CA THR A 176 -18.63 -15.01 -14.52
C THR A 176 -17.74 -14.65 -13.35
N TRP A 177 -17.68 -13.37 -13.01
CA TRP A 177 -17.01 -12.88 -11.82
C TRP A 177 -17.95 -12.95 -10.61
N VAL A 178 -17.44 -13.46 -9.49
CA VAL A 178 -18.14 -13.53 -8.20
C VAL A 178 -17.27 -12.88 -7.13
N ASP A 179 -17.89 -12.34 -6.10
CA ASP A 179 -17.23 -11.54 -5.08
C ASP A 179 -16.75 -12.38 -3.88
N SER A 180 -17.15 -13.65 -3.80
CA SER A 180 -16.66 -14.60 -2.78
C SER A 180 -16.39 -15.96 -3.37
N TRP A 181 -15.50 -16.73 -2.72
CA TRP A 181 -15.13 -18.08 -3.17
C TRP A 181 -14.77 -19.00 -2.02
N ASP A 182 -15.29 -20.21 -2.02
CA ASP A 182 -14.85 -21.30 -1.15
C ASP A 182 -14.55 -22.54 -1.99
N ALA A 183 -13.27 -22.91 -2.09
CA ALA A 183 -12.86 -24.08 -2.89
C ALA A 183 -13.34 -25.39 -2.26
N GLY A 184 -13.59 -25.45 -0.96
CA GLY A 184 -14.17 -26.60 -0.27
C GLY A 184 -15.61 -26.85 -0.68
N GLU A 185 -16.40 -25.80 -0.91
CA GLU A 185 -17.78 -25.88 -1.42
C GLU A 185 -17.81 -26.11 -2.92
N GLN A 186 -17.04 -25.32 -3.68
CA GLN A 186 -17.00 -25.37 -5.15
C GLN A 186 -16.29 -26.62 -5.70
N LYS A 187 -15.52 -27.34 -4.87
CA LYS A 187 -14.66 -28.48 -5.21
C LYS A 187 -13.64 -28.16 -6.31
N ARG A 188 -13.20 -26.91 -6.39
CA ARG A 188 -12.22 -26.42 -7.37
C ARG A 188 -11.72 -25.03 -6.99
N LEU A 189 -10.58 -24.64 -7.54
CA LEU A 189 -10.07 -23.27 -7.50
C LEU A 189 -10.80 -22.37 -8.52
N PRO A 190 -10.82 -21.04 -8.32
CA PRO A 190 -11.22 -20.10 -9.36
C PRO A 190 -10.17 -20.10 -10.49
N LYS A 191 -10.57 -19.70 -11.69
CA LYS A 191 -9.65 -19.61 -12.82
C LYS A 191 -8.66 -18.48 -12.70
N ALA A 192 -9.13 -17.35 -12.16
CA ALA A 192 -8.35 -16.15 -11.94
C ALA A 192 -8.91 -15.38 -10.75
N VAL A 193 -8.07 -14.51 -10.20
CA VAL A 193 -8.44 -13.55 -9.16
C VAL A 193 -8.12 -12.15 -9.69
N GLU A 194 -9.10 -11.26 -9.62
CA GLU A 194 -8.90 -9.82 -9.76
C GLU A 194 -8.65 -9.24 -8.37
N ILE A 195 -7.57 -8.51 -8.22
CA ILE A 195 -7.19 -7.83 -6.97
C ILE A 195 -7.25 -6.34 -7.24
N ARG A 196 -7.99 -5.62 -6.43
CA ARG A 196 -8.13 -4.17 -6.50
C ARG A 196 -7.78 -3.56 -5.15
N LEU A 197 -6.77 -2.69 -5.14
CA LEU A 197 -6.35 -1.93 -3.98
C LEU A 197 -6.67 -0.46 -4.18
N THR A 198 -7.34 0.15 -3.23
CA THR A 198 -7.58 1.58 -3.19
C THR A 198 -6.74 2.20 -2.07
N PHE A 199 -6.03 3.25 -2.38
CA PHE A 199 -5.27 4.07 -1.44
C PHE A 199 -5.87 5.45 -1.35
N LYS A 200 -5.69 6.13 -0.21
CA LYS A 200 -6.18 7.49 -0.02
C LYS A 200 -5.06 8.34 0.59
N ASP A 201 -4.72 9.44 -0.09
CA ASP A 201 -3.73 10.37 0.43
C ASP A 201 -4.30 11.24 1.58
N ARG A 202 -3.44 12.02 2.23
CA ARG A 202 -3.83 12.93 3.33
C ARG A 202 -4.81 14.02 2.92
N ARG A 203 -4.97 14.27 1.62
CA ARG A 203 -5.89 15.26 1.04
C ARG A 203 -7.23 14.66 0.67
N GLY A 204 -7.39 13.32 0.85
CA GLY A 204 -8.58 12.59 0.50
C GLY A 204 -8.67 12.17 -0.98
N GLN A 205 -7.57 12.32 -1.75
CA GLN A 205 -7.52 11.84 -3.14
C GLN A 205 -7.36 10.32 -3.14
N GLU A 206 -8.20 9.64 -3.89
CA GLU A 206 -8.17 8.19 -4.04
C GLU A 206 -7.39 7.77 -5.29
N TYR A 207 -6.61 6.69 -5.12
CA TYR A 207 -5.80 6.06 -6.15
C TYR A 207 -6.15 4.59 -6.19
N GLU A 208 -6.67 4.13 -7.32
CA GLU A 208 -7.05 2.74 -7.52
C GLU A 208 -6.02 2.01 -8.39
N PHE A 209 -5.60 0.84 -7.92
CA PHE A 209 -4.69 -0.07 -8.61
C PHE A 209 -5.33 -1.45 -8.71
N PHE A 210 -5.21 -2.09 -9.84
CA PHE A 210 -5.74 -3.44 -10.00
C PHE A 210 -4.79 -4.33 -10.79
N THR A 211 -4.91 -5.62 -10.54
CA THR A 211 -4.22 -6.66 -11.31
C THR A 211 -5.12 -7.88 -11.45
N LEU A 212 -4.82 -8.69 -12.45
CA LEU A 212 -5.47 -9.96 -12.70
C LEU A 212 -4.40 -11.04 -12.68
N THR A 213 -4.64 -12.11 -11.93
CA THR A 213 -3.75 -13.26 -11.89
C THR A 213 -4.51 -14.55 -12.13
N ASP A 214 -4.00 -15.38 -13.04
CA ASP A 214 -4.51 -16.74 -13.23
C ASP A 214 -4.03 -17.64 -12.09
N ILE A 215 -4.93 -18.47 -11.58
CA ILE A 215 -4.61 -19.49 -10.58
C ILE A 215 -4.21 -20.79 -11.29
N PRO A 216 -3.02 -21.35 -11.00
CA PRO A 216 -2.62 -22.60 -11.61
C PRO A 216 -3.62 -23.70 -11.29
N ILE A 217 -4.15 -24.36 -12.31
CA ILE A 217 -4.95 -25.54 -12.11
C ILE A 217 -3.96 -26.66 -11.74
N THR A 218 -3.87 -26.97 -10.45
CA THR A 218 -3.21 -28.21 -10.05
C THR A 218 -4.02 -29.35 -10.63
N ALA A 219 -3.50 -29.98 -11.67
CA ALA A 219 -4.12 -31.18 -12.22
C ALA A 219 -4.14 -32.22 -11.11
N SER A 220 -5.34 -32.51 -10.60
CA SER A 220 -5.57 -33.71 -9.81
C SER A 220 -5.27 -34.91 -10.70
N GLY A 221 -4.13 -35.58 -10.41
CA GLY A 221 -3.82 -36.87 -11.00
C GLY A 221 -4.71 -37.96 -10.47
#